data_2a5e6516831c5df298bf0e4871b5abdb
#
_entry.id   2a5e6516831c5df298bf0e4871b5abdb
#
_cell.length_a   1.000
_cell.length_b   1.000
_cell.length_c   1.000
_cell.angle_alpha   90.00
_cell.angle_beta   90.00
_cell.angle_gamma   90.00
#
_symmetry.space_group_name_H-M   'P 1'
#
loop_
_entity.id
_entity.type
_entity.pdbx_description
1 polymer ?
#
loop_
_entity_poly.entity_id
_entity_poly.type
_entity_poly.pdbx_seq_one_letter_code
_entity_poly.pdbx_strand_id
1 'polypeptide(L)'
;AELPKVVKPAPMDMGRVKARYLSELADIAGQYDQGKLDVRGAYQRMSRCIRGFVHAATGIRVQNYTLYDIERLNMPELYYLVAEYYAPEFARKSDGDVRASLEKTRSLIERWQ
;
A
#
# COMPACT_ATOMS: atom_id res chain seq x y z
N ALA A 1 3.24 5.37 -24.59
CA ALA A 1 2.06 4.60 -24.23
C ALA A 1 1.14 5.43 -23.35
N GLU A 2 -0.14 5.27 -23.52
CA GLU A 2 -1.14 5.99 -22.74
C GLU A 2 -1.18 5.46 -21.30
N LEU A 3 -1.46 6.35 -20.37
CA LEU A 3 -1.71 5.94 -18.99
C LEU A 3 -3.02 5.15 -18.90
N PRO A 4 -3.08 4.13 -18.03
CA PRO A 4 -4.34 3.45 -17.79
C PRO A 4 -5.42 4.42 -17.31
N LYS A 5 -6.65 4.15 -17.72
CA LYS A 5 -7.77 4.98 -17.33
C LYS A 5 -8.15 4.70 -15.86
N VAL A 6 -8.22 5.75 -15.06
CA VAL A 6 -8.69 5.65 -13.68
C VAL A 6 -10.23 5.62 -13.68
N VAL A 7 -10.78 4.61 -13.01
CA VAL A 7 -12.22 4.47 -12.79
C VAL A 7 -12.45 4.52 -11.28
N LYS A 8 -12.93 5.67 -10.81
CA LYS A 8 -13.14 5.89 -9.36
C LYS A 8 -14.50 5.32 -8.93
N PRO A 9 -14.57 4.70 -7.74
CA PRO A 9 -15.86 4.39 -7.12
C PRO A 9 -16.64 5.66 -6.82
N ALA A 10 -17.96 5.52 -6.67
CA ALA A 10 -18.78 6.60 -6.14
C ALA A 10 -18.30 6.97 -4.72
N PRO A 11 -18.51 8.21 -4.22
CA PRO A 11 -17.98 8.63 -2.92
C PRO A 11 -18.34 7.71 -1.77
N MET A 12 -19.57 7.20 -1.72
CA MET A 12 -19.98 6.27 -0.67
C MET A 12 -19.21 4.95 -0.77
N ASP A 13 -19.02 4.45 -1.98
CA ASP A 13 -18.28 3.21 -2.23
C ASP A 13 -16.79 3.41 -1.95
N MET A 14 -16.25 4.59 -2.24
CA MET A 14 -14.88 4.93 -1.87
C MET A 14 -14.69 4.87 -0.35
N GLY A 15 -15.66 5.37 0.41
CA GLY A 15 -15.63 5.25 1.88
C GLY A 15 -15.55 3.81 2.34
N ARG A 16 -16.32 2.93 1.71
CA ARG A 16 -16.29 1.49 2.03
C ARG A 16 -14.97 0.84 1.64
N VAL A 17 -14.44 1.22 0.48
CA VAL A 17 -13.13 0.73 0.02
C VAL A 17 -12.05 1.12 1.03
N LYS A 18 -12.02 2.40 1.44
CA LYS A 18 -11.06 2.85 2.44
C LYS A 18 -11.21 2.09 3.76
N ALA A 19 -12.44 1.94 4.24
CA ALA A 19 -12.70 1.22 5.50
C ALA A 19 -12.19 -0.21 5.44
N ARG A 20 -12.41 -0.91 4.33
CA ARG A 20 -11.95 -2.28 4.14
C ARG A 20 -10.43 -2.39 4.25
N TYR A 21 -9.72 -1.53 3.54
CA TYR A 21 -8.25 -1.63 3.49
C TYR A 21 -7.59 -1.05 4.73
N LEU A 22 -8.21 -0.07 5.39
CA LEU A 22 -7.74 0.38 6.70
C LEU A 22 -7.91 -0.72 7.75
N SER A 23 -8.99 -1.49 7.69
CA SER A 23 -9.20 -2.64 8.57
C SER A 23 -8.14 -3.72 8.33
N GLU A 24 -7.83 -4.00 7.05
CA GLU A 24 -6.77 -4.95 6.71
C GLU A 24 -5.42 -4.48 7.24
N LEU A 25 -5.12 -3.20 7.09
CA LEU A 25 -3.87 -2.63 7.59
C LEU A 25 -3.78 -2.72 9.12
N ALA A 26 -4.89 -2.46 9.82
CA ALA A 26 -4.94 -2.60 11.27
C ALA A 26 -4.69 -4.06 11.70
N ASP A 27 -5.20 -5.03 10.93
CA ASP A 27 -4.95 -6.44 11.18
C ASP A 27 -3.46 -6.78 11.02
N ILE A 28 -2.82 -6.24 9.98
CA ILE A 28 -1.38 -6.42 9.76
C ILE A 28 -0.61 -5.86 10.95
N ALA A 29 -0.93 -4.65 11.40
CA ALA A 29 -0.27 -4.02 12.54
C ALA A 29 -0.45 -4.86 13.81
N GLY A 30 -1.66 -5.38 14.05
CA GLY A 30 -1.94 -6.24 15.19
C GLY A 30 -1.16 -7.53 15.17
N GLN A 31 -1.08 -8.19 14.01
CA GLN A 31 -0.30 -9.42 13.85
C GLN A 31 1.18 -9.18 14.03
N TYR A 32 1.68 -8.06 13.53
CA TYR A 32 3.07 -7.68 13.74
C TYR A 32 3.35 -7.46 15.24
N ASP A 33 2.48 -6.72 15.93
CA ASP A 33 2.62 -6.46 17.36
C ASP A 33 2.59 -7.75 18.20
N GLN A 34 1.83 -8.74 17.75
CA GLN A 34 1.72 -10.04 18.43
C GLN A 34 2.85 -11.00 18.07
N GLY A 35 3.80 -10.58 17.23
CA GLY A 35 4.89 -11.43 16.77
C GLY A 35 4.49 -12.50 15.76
N LYS A 36 3.27 -12.41 15.19
CA LYS A 36 2.80 -13.37 14.18
C LYS A 36 3.34 -13.05 12.79
N LEU A 37 3.81 -11.83 12.57
CA LEU A 37 4.51 -11.40 11.37
C LEU A 37 5.85 -10.84 11.78
N ASP A 38 6.90 -11.24 11.07
CA ASP A 38 8.20 -10.59 11.19
C ASP A 38 8.23 -9.34 10.30
N VAL A 39 9.37 -8.64 10.30
CA VAL A 39 9.55 -7.42 9.50
C VAL A 39 9.26 -7.69 8.03
N ARG A 40 9.83 -8.76 7.48
CA ARG A 40 9.63 -9.11 6.07
C ARG A 40 8.17 -9.42 5.76
N GLY A 41 7.52 -10.19 6.63
CA GLY A 41 6.11 -10.52 6.48
C GLY A 41 5.22 -9.29 6.54
N ALA A 42 5.52 -8.36 7.45
CA ALA A 42 4.78 -7.10 7.55
C ALA A 42 4.87 -6.29 6.25
N TYR A 43 6.07 -6.16 5.68
CA TYR A 43 6.25 -5.43 4.42
C TYR A 43 5.56 -6.12 3.24
N GLN A 44 5.62 -7.44 3.17
CA GLN A 44 4.92 -8.19 2.13
C GLN A 44 3.41 -7.96 2.23
N ARG A 45 2.86 -7.98 3.43
CA ARG A 45 1.44 -7.75 3.65
C ARG A 45 1.03 -6.31 3.36
N MET A 46 1.87 -5.33 3.73
CA MET A 46 1.62 -3.92 3.40
C MET A 46 1.58 -3.70 1.89
N SER A 47 2.53 -4.29 1.17
CA SER A 47 2.58 -4.17 -0.29
C SER A 47 1.31 -4.74 -0.93
N ARG A 48 0.87 -5.90 -0.47
CA ARG A 48 -0.37 -6.51 -0.97
C ARG A 48 -1.58 -5.64 -0.65
N CYS A 49 -1.64 -5.11 0.55
CA CYS A 49 -2.74 -4.25 1.02
C CYS A 49 -2.85 -2.99 0.16
N ILE A 50 -1.76 -2.25 -0.01
CA ILE A 50 -1.79 -0.99 -0.77
C ILE A 50 -2.12 -1.22 -2.24
N ARG A 51 -1.59 -2.30 -2.83
CA ARG A 51 -1.89 -2.65 -4.22
C ARG A 51 -3.37 -3.00 -4.41
N GLY A 52 -3.94 -3.75 -3.47
CA GLY A 52 -5.37 -4.07 -3.48
C GLY A 52 -6.22 -2.81 -3.36
N PHE A 53 -5.85 -1.92 -2.46
CA PHE A 53 -6.55 -0.65 -2.29
C PHE A 53 -6.52 0.19 -3.57
N VAL A 54 -5.34 0.38 -4.17
CA VAL A 54 -5.21 1.20 -5.39
C VAL A 54 -6.00 0.58 -6.53
N HIS A 55 -6.00 -0.75 -6.64
CA HIS A 55 -6.85 -1.43 -7.63
C HIS A 55 -8.34 -1.09 -7.41
N ALA A 56 -8.83 -1.21 -6.19
CA ALA A 56 -10.22 -0.91 -5.87
C ALA A 56 -10.56 0.57 -6.09
N ALA A 57 -9.61 1.47 -5.80
CA ALA A 57 -9.81 2.91 -5.89
C ALA A 57 -9.69 3.47 -7.30
N THR A 58 -8.99 2.77 -8.21
CA THR A 58 -8.66 3.30 -9.54
C THR A 58 -9.09 2.39 -10.69
N GLY A 59 -9.36 1.12 -10.42
CA GLY A 59 -9.60 0.12 -11.47
C GLY A 59 -8.32 -0.39 -12.13
N ILE A 60 -7.16 0.12 -11.76
CA ILE A 60 -5.88 -0.28 -12.33
C ILE A 60 -5.33 -1.49 -11.54
N ARG A 61 -5.02 -2.57 -12.22
CA ARG A 61 -4.54 -3.80 -11.57
C ARG A 61 -3.07 -3.72 -11.20
N VAL A 62 -2.75 -2.84 -10.27
CA VAL A 62 -1.36 -2.61 -9.83
C VAL A 62 -0.75 -3.80 -9.10
N GLN A 63 -1.54 -4.82 -8.75
CA GLN A 63 -1.03 -6.07 -8.17
C GLN A 63 0.00 -6.74 -9.07
N ASN A 64 -0.13 -6.56 -10.37
CA ASN A 64 0.76 -7.17 -11.36
C ASN A 64 1.88 -6.23 -11.82
N TYR A 65 1.95 -5.04 -11.24
CA TYR A 65 2.90 -4.01 -11.67
C TYR A 65 4.23 -4.16 -10.94
N THR A 66 5.31 -3.99 -11.68
CA THR A 66 6.64 -3.80 -11.08
C THR A 66 6.71 -2.38 -10.50
N LEU A 67 7.76 -2.11 -9.72
CA LEU A 67 8.00 -0.75 -9.22
C LEU A 67 8.18 0.23 -10.40
N TYR A 68 8.84 -0.20 -11.47
CA TYR A 68 9.00 0.60 -12.68
C TYR A 68 7.64 0.95 -13.30
N ASP A 69 6.72 -0.02 -13.36
CA ASP A 69 5.37 0.22 -13.89
C ASP A 69 4.61 1.23 -13.05
N ILE A 70 4.77 1.16 -11.72
CA ILE A 70 4.12 2.11 -10.80
C ILE A 70 4.67 3.52 -10.98
N GLU A 71 5.98 3.65 -11.20
CA GLU A 71 6.60 4.95 -11.48
C GLU A 71 5.94 5.63 -12.69
N ARG A 72 5.58 4.85 -13.70
CA ARG A 72 4.98 5.37 -14.92
C ARG A 72 3.52 5.81 -14.78
N LEU A 73 2.88 5.52 -13.65
CA LEU A 73 1.49 5.94 -13.40
C LEU A 73 1.36 7.43 -13.02
N ASN A 74 2.48 8.12 -12.79
CA ASN A 74 2.47 9.50 -12.29
C ASN A 74 1.72 9.65 -10.98
N MET A 75 1.90 8.69 -10.08
CA MET A 75 1.40 8.70 -8.71
C MET A 75 2.61 8.66 -7.77
N PRO A 76 3.32 9.79 -7.59
CA PRO A 76 4.60 9.77 -6.89
C PRO A 76 4.50 9.32 -5.44
N GLU A 77 3.44 9.67 -4.73
CA GLU A 77 3.26 9.24 -3.35
C GLU A 77 3.17 7.71 -3.24
N LEU A 78 2.40 7.10 -4.14
CA LEU A 78 2.31 5.64 -4.21
C LEU A 78 3.66 5.02 -4.57
N TYR A 79 4.34 5.59 -5.56
CA TYR A 79 5.64 5.11 -5.98
C TYR A 79 6.64 5.09 -4.83
N TYR A 80 6.79 6.21 -4.11
CA TYR A 80 7.75 6.30 -3.01
C TYR A 80 7.40 5.34 -1.87
N LEU A 81 6.13 5.16 -1.59
CA LEU A 81 5.71 4.23 -0.55
C LEU A 81 6.03 2.78 -0.92
N VAL A 82 5.68 2.37 -2.15
CA VAL A 82 5.98 1.01 -2.61
C VAL A 82 7.49 0.79 -2.71
N ALA A 83 8.25 1.80 -3.16
CA ALA A 83 9.71 1.72 -3.18
C ALA A 83 10.29 1.52 -1.78
N GLU A 84 9.70 2.14 -0.77
CA GLU A 84 10.12 1.97 0.62
C GLU A 84 9.97 0.51 1.07
N TYR A 85 8.94 -0.20 0.60
CA TYR A 85 8.75 -1.61 0.92
C TYR A 85 9.84 -2.50 0.32
N TYR A 86 10.43 -2.05 -0.79
CA TYR A 86 11.48 -2.77 -1.50
C TYR A 86 12.88 -2.29 -1.12
N ALA A 87 13.09 -1.93 0.14
CA ALA A 87 14.41 -1.48 0.57
C ALA A 87 15.51 -2.41 0.06
N PRO A 88 16.72 -1.88 -0.18
CA PRO A 88 17.85 -2.70 -0.65
C PRO A 88 18.02 -3.94 0.22
N GLU A 89 18.39 -5.06 -0.40
CA GLU A 89 18.58 -6.35 0.26
C GLU A 89 19.49 -6.28 1.47
N PHE A 90 20.40 -5.30 1.50
CA PHE A 90 21.40 -5.14 2.56
C PHE A 90 20.91 -4.30 3.73
N ALA A 91 19.78 -3.59 3.57
CA ALA A 91 19.25 -2.74 4.63
C ALA A 91 18.27 -3.55 5.48
N ARG A 92 18.61 -3.76 6.74
CA ARG A 92 17.66 -4.36 7.68
C ARG A 92 16.70 -3.28 8.15
N LYS A 93 15.42 -3.54 7.93
CA LYS A 93 14.38 -2.68 8.47
C LYS A 93 14.25 -2.89 9.96
N SER A 94 14.19 -1.82 10.72
CA SER A 94 13.97 -1.86 12.17
C SER A 94 12.47 -1.91 12.47
N ASP A 95 12.14 -2.14 13.74
CA ASP A 95 10.77 -2.01 14.23
C ASP A 95 10.21 -0.60 13.97
N GLY A 96 11.03 0.44 14.19
CA GLY A 96 10.64 1.83 13.92
C GLY A 96 10.33 2.05 12.45
N ASP A 97 11.08 1.41 11.54
CA ASP A 97 10.82 1.49 10.10
C ASP A 97 9.46 0.87 9.76
N VAL A 98 9.15 -0.30 10.30
CA VAL A 98 7.87 -0.97 10.07
C VAL A 98 6.72 -0.09 10.53
N ARG A 99 6.81 0.49 11.73
CA ARG A 99 5.76 1.34 12.27
C ARG A 99 5.58 2.62 11.46
N ALA A 100 6.69 3.21 11.01
CA ALA A 100 6.64 4.37 10.14
C ALA A 100 5.98 4.04 8.79
N SER A 101 6.31 2.90 8.20
CA SER A 101 5.72 2.47 6.94
C SER A 101 4.23 2.14 7.08
N LEU A 102 3.81 1.53 8.19
CA LEU A 102 2.40 1.30 8.49
C LEU A 102 1.64 2.62 8.55
N GLU A 103 2.19 3.63 9.22
CA GLU A 103 1.57 4.94 9.33
C GLU A 103 1.47 5.64 7.99
N LYS A 104 2.51 5.60 7.17
CA LYS A 104 2.50 6.18 5.81
C LYS A 104 1.47 5.49 4.93
N THR A 105 1.36 4.17 5.04
CA THR A 105 0.36 3.40 4.28
C THR A 105 -1.05 3.82 4.69
N ARG A 106 -1.30 3.91 6.00
CA ARG A 106 -2.60 4.36 6.52
C ARG A 106 -2.94 5.75 6.00
N SER A 107 -1.99 6.67 6.07
CA SER A 107 -2.19 8.06 5.64
C SER A 107 -2.51 8.14 4.15
N LEU A 108 -1.82 7.37 3.33
CA LEU A 108 -2.07 7.37 1.88
C LEU A 108 -3.50 6.91 1.58
N ILE A 109 -3.96 5.85 2.25
CA ILE A 109 -5.33 5.35 2.06
C ILE A 109 -6.34 6.40 2.51
N GLU A 110 -6.17 6.98 3.69
CA GLU A 110 -7.12 7.96 4.23
C GLU A 110 -7.23 9.21 3.37
N ARG A 111 -6.12 9.70 2.82
CA ARG A 111 -6.09 10.92 2.03
C ARG A 111 -6.37 10.73 0.55
N TRP A 112 -6.54 9.50 0.09
CA TRP A 112 -6.78 9.21 -1.32
C TRP A 112 -8.06 9.87 -1.80
N GLN A 113 -8.00 10.46 -3.00
CA GLN A 113 -9.16 11.10 -3.62
C GLN A 113 -9.49 10.49 -4.97
#